data_47a05459e299ddc8a6103b477c793dcc
#
_entry.id   47a05459e299ddc8a6103b477c793dcc
#
_cell.length_a   1.000
_cell.length_b   1.000
_cell.length_c   1.000
_cell.angle_alpha   90.00
_cell.angle_beta   90.00
_cell.angle_gamma   90.00
#
_symmetry.space_group_name_H-M   'P 1'
#
loop_
_entity.id
_entity.type
_entity.pdbx_description
1 polymer ?
#
loop_
_entity_poly.entity_id
_entity_poly.type
_entity_poly.pdbx_seq_one_letter_code
_entity_poly.pdbx_strand_id
1 'polypeptide(L)'
;MRKLINKPSTKQFAKFALVGFASLAVEYAMLLALVELMGVDFLMGTTISFIASIIVNYALSMKFVFEHKDDMSRKREFTIFAILSAIGLGLNDLYMFVGVAVFNIGYQLMKLVSTFLVTWYNYFSRRRFLDAGRA
;
A
#
# COMPACT_ATOMS: atom_id res chain seq x y z
N MET A 1 3.70 -28.17 -1.96
CA MET A 1 3.80 -27.04 -2.84
C MET A 1 2.86 -25.92 -2.47
N ARG A 2 1.60 -26.24 -2.46
CA ARG A 2 0.60 -25.28 -2.09
C ARG A 2 0.88 -24.63 -0.76
N LYS A 3 1.30 -25.42 0.21
CA LYS A 3 1.58 -24.89 1.54
C LYS A 3 2.72 -23.86 1.51
N LEU A 4 3.65 -24.00 0.58
CA LEU A 4 4.70 -23.00 0.46
C LEU A 4 4.15 -21.69 -0.04
N ILE A 5 3.15 -21.76 -0.91
CA ILE A 5 2.48 -20.57 -1.43
C ILE A 5 1.67 -19.92 -0.33
N ASN A 6 1.06 -20.74 0.53
CA ASN A 6 0.18 -20.21 1.57
C ASN A 6 0.92 -19.53 2.71
N LYS A 7 2.20 -19.83 2.87
CA LYS A 7 2.97 -19.18 3.91
C LYS A 7 3.45 -17.81 3.47
N PRO A 8 3.53 -16.84 4.40
CA PRO A 8 4.18 -15.57 4.08
C PRO A 8 5.65 -15.86 3.85
N SER A 9 6.00 -16.03 2.61
CA SER A 9 7.37 -16.36 2.24
C SER A 9 8.17 -15.10 1.98
N THR A 10 9.49 -15.23 2.08
CA THR A 10 10.37 -14.13 1.77
C THR A 10 10.15 -13.67 0.32
N LYS A 11 9.94 -14.63 -0.57
CA LYS A 11 9.74 -14.29 -1.98
C LYS A 11 8.47 -13.49 -2.19
N GLN A 12 7.37 -13.90 -1.55
CA GLN A 12 6.11 -13.18 -1.68
C GLN A 12 6.22 -11.79 -1.07
N PHE A 13 6.85 -11.68 0.08
CA PHE A 13 7.02 -10.39 0.72
C PHE A 13 7.93 -9.48 -0.11
N ALA A 14 8.97 -10.04 -0.72
CA ALA A 14 9.85 -9.25 -1.58
C ALA A 14 9.09 -8.70 -2.78
N LYS A 15 8.22 -9.51 -3.39
CA LYS A 15 7.38 -9.05 -4.49
C LYS A 15 6.44 -7.93 -4.03
N PHE A 16 5.87 -8.10 -2.85
CA PHE A 16 5.00 -7.09 -2.28
C PHE A 16 5.74 -5.77 -2.08
N ALA A 17 6.95 -5.85 -1.55
CA ALA A 17 7.75 -4.64 -1.33
C ALA A 17 8.09 -3.96 -2.65
N LEU A 18 8.42 -4.73 -3.69
CA LEU A 18 8.71 -4.16 -4.99
C LEU A 18 7.49 -3.46 -5.58
N VAL A 19 6.31 -4.07 -5.42
CA VAL A 19 5.07 -3.46 -5.90
C VAL A 19 4.81 -2.15 -5.16
N GLY A 20 5.01 -2.15 -3.85
CA GLY A 20 4.85 -0.93 -3.05
C GLY A 20 5.79 0.16 -3.50
N PHE A 21 7.03 -0.22 -3.76
CA PHE A 21 8.02 0.73 -4.21
C PHE A 21 7.66 1.31 -5.58
N ALA A 22 7.20 0.45 -6.49
CA ALA A 22 6.78 0.90 -7.82
C ALA A 22 5.58 1.84 -7.72
N SER A 23 4.63 1.53 -6.84
CA SER A 23 3.45 2.38 -6.63
C SER A 23 3.85 3.74 -6.09
N LEU A 24 4.81 3.76 -5.16
CA LEU A 24 5.31 5.00 -4.60
C LEU A 24 5.99 5.83 -5.69
N ALA A 25 6.76 5.18 -6.56
CA ALA A 25 7.41 5.87 -7.66
C ALA A 25 6.39 6.51 -8.60
N VAL A 26 5.30 5.78 -8.89
CA VAL A 26 4.22 6.30 -9.73
C VAL A 26 3.56 7.49 -9.05
N GLU A 27 3.28 7.39 -7.77
CA GLU A 27 2.65 8.48 -7.04
C GLU A 27 3.52 9.74 -7.08
N TYR A 28 4.79 9.56 -6.82
CA TYR A 28 5.72 10.69 -6.80
C TYR A 28 5.86 11.33 -8.18
N ALA A 29 6.00 10.49 -9.21
CA ALA A 29 6.12 10.99 -10.58
C ALA A 29 4.87 11.73 -11.02
N MET A 30 3.69 11.18 -10.68
CA MET A 30 2.43 11.85 -11.00
C MET A 30 2.31 13.19 -10.27
N LEU A 31 2.70 13.22 -9.00
CA LEU A 31 2.63 14.45 -8.23
C LEU A 31 3.51 15.52 -8.86
N LEU A 32 4.74 15.17 -9.20
CA LEU A 32 5.65 16.14 -9.84
C LEU A 32 5.09 16.61 -11.17
N ALA A 33 4.57 15.68 -11.98
CA ALA A 33 4.04 16.05 -13.29
C ALA A 33 2.83 16.98 -13.15
N LEU A 34 1.93 16.66 -12.24
CA LEU A 34 0.71 17.47 -12.09
C LEU A 34 1.02 18.84 -11.52
N VAL A 35 1.86 18.91 -10.50
CA VAL A 35 2.13 20.18 -9.82
C VAL A 35 3.14 21.01 -10.60
N GLU A 36 4.25 20.39 -11.01
CA GLU A 36 5.35 21.16 -11.62
C GLU A 36 5.14 21.43 -13.10
N LEU A 37 4.56 20.49 -13.84
CA LEU A 37 4.43 20.65 -15.28
C LEU A 37 3.08 21.17 -15.70
N MET A 38 2.02 20.78 -15.00
CA MET A 38 0.67 21.16 -15.38
C MET A 38 0.04 22.23 -14.50
N GLY A 39 0.74 22.65 -13.46
CA GLY A 39 0.27 23.71 -12.60
C GLY A 39 -0.92 23.35 -11.73
N VAL A 40 -1.13 22.07 -11.49
CA VAL A 40 -2.25 21.63 -10.66
C VAL A 40 -1.95 21.98 -9.19
N ASP A 41 -3.00 22.35 -8.46
CA ASP A 41 -2.89 22.64 -7.05
C ASP A 41 -2.27 21.47 -6.29
N PHE A 42 -1.43 21.76 -5.29
CA PHE A 42 -0.72 20.72 -4.57
C PHE A 42 -1.65 19.69 -3.93
N LEU A 43 -2.74 20.15 -3.31
CA LEU A 43 -3.68 19.23 -2.67
C LEU A 43 -4.38 18.35 -3.69
N MET A 44 -4.80 18.93 -4.81
CA MET A 44 -5.44 18.17 -5.86
C MET A 44 -4.45 17.20 -6.51
N GLY A 45 -3.23 17.67 -6.75
CA GLY A 45 -2.20 16.80 -7.31
C GLY A 45 -1.89 15.63 -6.41
N THR A 46 -1.83 15.88 -5.10
CA THR A 46 -1.61 14.81 -4.12
C THR A 46 -2.73 13.79 -4.15
N THR A 47 -3.97 14.26 -4.18
CA THR A 47 -5.13 13.36 -4.20
C THR A 47 -5.15 12.52 -5.46
N ILE A 48 -4.94 13.12 -6.61
CA ILE A 48 -4.94 12.39 -7.88
C ILE A 48 -3.80 11.38 -7.91
N SER A 49 -2.63 11.78 -7.47
CA SER A 49 -1.46 10.89 -7.45
C SER A 49 -1.68 9.71 -6.53
N PHE A 50 -2.29 9.95 -5.37
CA PHE A 50 -2.57 8.90 -4.41
C PHE A 50 -3.57 7.89 -5.00
N ILE A 51 -4.62 8.38 -5.64
CA ILE A 51 -5.61 7.49 -6.27
C ILE A 51 -4.95 6.67 -7.36
N ALA A 52 -4.12 7.30 -8.19
CA ALA A 52 -3.41 6.59 -9.24
C ALA A 52 -2.51 5.50 -8.66
N SER A 53 -1.82 5.80 -7.57
CA SER A 53 -0.91 4.83 -6.96
C SER A 53 -1.68 3.66 -6.36
N ILE A 54 -2.87 3.90 -5.81
CA ILE A 54 -3.69 2.82 -5.29
C ILE A 54 -4.11 1.88 -6.43
N ILE A 55 -4.50 2.45 -7.57
CA ILE A 55 -4.90 1.64 -8.72
C ILE A 55 -3.72 0.81 -9.22
N VAL A 56 -2.56 1.42 -9.34
CA VAL A 56 -1.36 0.69 -9.79
C VAL A 56 -0.97 -0.39 -8.79
N ASN A 57 -1.00 -0.05 -7.51
CA ASN A 57 -0.67 -1.01 -6.45
C ASN A 57 -1.65 -2.18 -6.49
N TYR A 58 -2.93 -1.90 -6.65
CA TYR A 58 -3.94 -2.94 -6.74
C TYR A 58 -3.66 -3.87 -7.92
N ALA A 59 -3.46 -3.29 -9.10
CA ALA A 59 -3.26 -4.09 -10.30
C ALA A 59 -2.01 -4.96 -10.18
N LEU A 60 -0.91 -4.39 -9.72
CA LEU A 60 0.32 -5.14 -9.59
C LEU A 60 0.27 -6.17 -8.47
N SER A 61 -0.36 -5.82 -7.35
CA SER A 61 -0.46 -6.73 -6.22
C SER A 61 -1.26 -7.97 -6.59
N MET A 62 -2.39 -7.78 -7.25
CA MET A 62 -3.24 -8.91 -7.59
C MET A 62 -2.70 -9.70 -8.78
N LYS A 63 -1.77 -9.12 -9.52
CA LYS A 63 -1.16 -9.84 -10.62
C LYS A 63 0.08 -10.62 -10.19
N PHE A 64 0.88 -10.06 -9.31
CA PHE A 64 2.20 -10.62 -8.99
C PHE A 64 2.35 -11.14 -7.58
N VAL A 65 1.58 -10.64 -6.64
CA VAL A 65 1.78 -10.95 -5.22
C VAL A 65 0.70 -11.87 -4.67
N PHE A 66 -0.55 -11.52 -4.93
CA PHE A 66 -1.70 -12.23 -4.37
C PHE A 66 -2.52 -12.87 -5.45
N GLU A 67 -3.23 -13.93 -5.09
CA GLU A 67 -4.06 -14.66 -6.03
C GLU A 67 -5.51 -14.25 -5.88
N HIS A 68 -6.17 -13.88 -7.00
CA HIS A 68 -7.57 -13.47 -6.99
C HIS A 68 -8.48 -14.60 -6.51
N LYS A 69 -9.43 -14.27 -5.65
CA LYS A 69 -10.41 -15.23 -5.18
C LYS A 69 -11.52 -15.39 -6.22
N ASP A 70 -11.84 -16.65 -6.54
CA ASP A 70 -12.83 -16.92 -7.57
C ASP A 70 -14.23 -16.46 -7.18
N ASP A 71 -14.52 -16.46 -5.90
CA ASP A 71 -15.85 -16.09 -5.41
C ASP A 71 -16.01 -14.59 -5.18
N MET A 72 -15.05 -13.81 -5.60
CA MET A 72 -15.04 -12.37 -5.38
C MET A 72 -14.93 -11.63 -6.71
N SER A 73 -15.87 -10.71 -6.97
CA SER A 73 -15.80 -9.91 -8.17
C SER A 73 -14.62 -8.93 -8.09
N ARG A 74 -14.14 -8.49 -9.25
CA ARG A 74 -13.06 -7.51 -9.28
C ARG A 74 -13.47 -6.20 -8.62
N LYS A 75 -14.72 -5.82 -8.75
CA LYS A 75 -15.22 -4.61 -8.13
C LYS A 75 -15.15 -4.71 -6.61
N ARG A 76 -15.59 -5.84 -6.06
CA ARG A 76 -15.52 -6.06 -4.63
C ARG A 76 -14.07 -6.14 -4.15
N GLU A 77 -13.23 -6.81 -4.92
CA GLU A 77 -11.82 -6.94 -4.59
C GLU A 77 -11.15 -5.57 -4.50
N PHE A 78 -11.40 -4.72 -5.49
CA PHE A 78 -10.82 -3.39 -5.48
C PHE A 78 -11.35 -2.55 -4.33
N THR A 79 -12.64 -2.68 -4.02
CA THR A 79 -13.24 -1.95 -2.90
C THR A 79 -12.56 -2.33 -1.59
N ILE A 80 -12.35 -3.63 -1.37
CA ILE A 80 -11.68 -4.09 -0.16
C ILE A 80 -10.24 -3.58 -0.13
N PHE A 81 -9.56 -3.65 -1.27
CA PHE A 81 -8.19 -3.17 -1.36
C PHE A 81 -8.09 -1.69 -1.00
N ALA A 82 -9.02 -0.88 -1.54
CA ALA A 82 -9.02 0.55 -1.27
C ALA A 82 -9.31 0.84 0.20
N ILE A 83 -10.24 0.11 0.80
CA ILE A 83 -10.55 0.30 2.21
C ILE A 83 -9.35 -0.06 3.09
N LEU A 84 -8.71 -1.18 2.80
CA LEU A 84 -7.52 -1.58 3.56
C LEU A 84 -6.40 -0.56 3.41
N SER A 85 -6.26 -0.01 2.22
CA SER A 85 -5.25 1.03 1.98
C SER A 85 -5.54 2.31 2.75
N ALA A 86 -6.82 2.69 2.81
CA ALA A 86 -7.21 3.88 3.56
C ALA A 86 -6.94 3.70 5.05
N ILE A 87 -7.22 2.50 5.58
CA ILE A 87 -6.92 2.21 6.97
C ILE A 87 -5.41 2.28 7.21
N GLY A 88 -4.63 1.75 6.27
CA GLY A 88 -3.18 1.83 6.38
C GLY A 88 -2.67 3.26 6.42
N LEU A 89 -3.27 4.14 5.63
CA LEU A 89 -2.90 5.55 5.64
C LEU A 89 -3.22 6.17 7.00
N GLY A 90 -4.39 5.87 7.54
CA GLY A 90 -4.76 6.35 8.87
C GLY A 90 -3.81 5.84 9.95
N LEU A 91 -3.39 4.57 9.84
CA LEU A 91 -2.43 4.01 10.78
C LEU A 91 -1.09 4.73 10.70
N ASN A 92 -0.65 5.06 9.48
CA ASN A 92 0.58 5.81 9.31
C ASN A 92 0.51 7.14 10.03
N ASP A 93 -0.59 7.86 9.85
CA ASP A 93 -0.77 9.16 10.49
C ASP A 93 -0.79 9.01 12.01
N LEU A 94 -1.47 7.97 12.51
CA LEU A 94 -1.54 7.72 13.93
C LEU A 94 -0.17 7.40 14.50
N TYR A 95 0.59 6.53 13.85
CA TYR A 95 1.93 6.20 14.32
C TYR A 95 2.83 7.42 14.33
N MET A 96 2.74 8.26 13.31
CA MET A 96 3.55 9.47 13.26
C MET A 96 3.18 10.42 14.40
N PHE A 97 1.88 10.60 14.64
CA PHE A 97 1.43 11.47 15.70
C PHE A 97 1.93 10.98 17.06
N VAL A 98 1.71 9.70 17.34
CA VAL A 98 2.09 9.14 18.64
C VAL A 98 3.61 9.20 18.82
N GLY A 99 4.35 8.79 17.81
CA GLY A 99 5.80 8.75 17.92
C GLY A 99 6.43 10.13 18.09
N VAL A 100 5.97 11.09 17.31
CA VAL A 100 6.58 12.42 17.32
C VAL A 100 6.03 13.27 18.46
N ALA A 101 4.71 13.31 18.62
CA ALA A 101 4.08 14.22 19.57
C ALA A 101 4.07 13.68 21.00
N VAL A 102 3.90 12.37 21.17
CA VAL A 102 3.78 11.78 22.50
C VAL A 102 5.14 11.30 23.01
N PHE A 103 5.88 10.56 22.20
CA PHE A 103 7.16 9.99 22.63
C PHE A 103 8.37 10.83 22.25
N ASN A 104 8.15 11.91 21.53
CA ASN A 104 9.22 12.84 21.18
C ASN A 104 10.30 12.21 20.33
N ILE A 105 9.92 11.23 19.51
CA ILE A 105 10.85 10.58 18.59
C ILE A 105 11.04 11.50 17.38
N GLY A 106 12.27 11.58 16.88
CA GLY A 106 12.53 12.40 15.72
C GLY A 106 11.65 12.05 14.53
N TYR A 107 11.19 13.06 13.81
CA TYR A 107 10.29 12.89 12.68
C TYR A 107 10.80 11.87 11.68
N GLN A 108 12.08 11.96 11.33
CA GLN A 108 12.64 11.10 10.30
C GLN A 108 12.73 9.65 10.75
N LEU A 109 13.12 9.43 12.01
CA LEU A 109 13.17 8.08 12.56
C LEU A 109 11.78 7.50 12.65
N MET A 110 10.81 8.29 13.12
CA MET A 110 9.44 7.79 13.25
C MET A 110 8.84 7.46 11.91
N LYS A 111 9.22 8.20 10.85
CA LYS A 111 8.75 7.88 9.51
C LYS A 111 9.19 6.49 9.08
N LEU A 112 10.43 6.12 9.38
CA LEU A 112 10.91 4.78 9.07
C LEU A 112 10.17 3.72 9.85
N VAL A 113 9.96 3.95 11.14
CA VAL A 113 9.24 3.00 11.98
C VAL A 113 7.81 2.84 11.50
N SER A 114 7.14 3.94 11.25
CA SER A 114 5.76 3.93 10.78
C SER A 114 5.64 3.19 9.45
N THR A 115 6.55 3.48 8.53
CA THR A 115 6.54 2.84 7.21
C THR A 115 6.69 1.33 7.36
N PHE A 116 7.58 0.89 8.25
CA PHE A 116 7.78 -0.53 8.49
C PHE A 116 6.51 -1.19 9.03
N LEU A 117 5.90 -0.56 10.04
CA LEU A 117 4.70 -1.11 10.65
C LEU A 117 3.53 -1.16 9.68
N VAL A 118 3.33 -0.10 8.90
CA VAL A 118 2.25 -0.04 7.94
C VAL A 118 2.49 -1.03 6.79
N THR A 119 3.74 -1.23 6.40
CA THR A 119 4.06 -2.21 5.36
C THR A 119 3.63 -3.61 5.80
N TRP A 120 3.93 -3.98 7.05
CA TRP A 120 3.50 -5.27 7.57
C TRP A 120 1.99 -5.37 7.64
N TYR A 121 1.33 -4.30 8.10
CA TYR A 121 -0.13 -4.27 8.13
C TYR A 121 -0.70 -4.48 6.72
N ASN A 122 -0.19 -3.74 5.74
CA ASN A 122 -0.68 -3.85 4.37
C ASN A 122 -0.50 -5.26 3.83
N TYR A 123 0.67 -5.83 4.06
CA TYR A 123 0.96 -7.16 3.54
C TYR A 123 0.03 -8.21 4.14
N PHE A 124 -0.08 -8.24 5.46
CA PHE A 124 -0.87 -9.27 6.12
C PHE A 124 -2.36 -9.07 5.95
N SER A 125 -2.84 -7.83 5.94
CA SER A 125 -4.27 -7.60 5.74
C SER A 125 -4.68 -7.97 4.33
N ARG A 126 -3.90 -7.59 3.35
CA ARG A 126 -4.22 -7.94 1.96
C ARG A 126 -4.12 -9.43 1.73
N ARG A 127 -3.12 -10.07 2.31
CA ARG A 127 -2.97 -11.50 2.18
C ARG A 127 -4.16 -12.23 2.80
N ARG A 128 -4.60 -11.79 3.95
CA ARG A 128 -5.72 -12.43 4.62
C ARG A 128 -7.04 -12.26 3.86
N PHE A 129 -7.31 -11.06 3.39
CA PHE A 129 -8.62 -10.76 2.83
C PHE A 129 -8.70 -10.94 1.32
N LEU A 130 -7.61 -10.85 0.62
CA LEU A 130 -7.63 -10.83 -0.84
C LEU A 130 -6.90 -11.99 -1.51
N ASP A 131 -6.06 -12.72 -0.80
CA ASP A 131 -5.23 -13.75 -1.41
C ASP A 131 -5.89 -15.13 -1.31
N ALA A 132 -6.30 -15.67 -2.46
CA ALA A 132 -6.91 -16.99 -2.53
C ALA A 132 -5.89 -18.11 -2.42
N GLY A 133 -4.64 -17.83 -2.75
CA GLY A 133 -3.59 -18.85 -2.69
C GLY A 133 -3.32 -19.37 -1.31
N ARG A 134 -3.87 -18.69 -0.32
CA ARG A 134 -3.68 -19.05 1.05
C ARG A 134 -4.64 -20.13 1.53
N ALA A 135 -5.66 -20.34 0.79
CA ALA A 135 -6.77 -21.21 1.19
C ALA A 135 -6.38 -22.41 2.05
#